data_67e4dff1e8c99a37af0d13729ea84a6d
#
_entry.id   67e4dff1e8c99a37af0d13729ea84a6d
#
_cell.length_a   1.000
_cell.length_b   1.000
_cell.length_c   1.000
_cell.angle_alpha   90.00
_cell.angle_beta   90.00
_cell.angle_gamma   90.00
#
_symmetry.space_group_name_H-M   'P 1'
#
loop_
_entity.id
_entity.type
_entity.pdbx_description
1 polymer ?
#
loop_
_entity_poly.entity_id
_entity_poly.type
_entity_poly.pdbx_seq_one_letter_code
_entity_poly.pdbx_strand_id
1 'polypeptide(L)'
;MINIFYRDGHLQGRMSGPMKVIENLERSLTDCGVEYSVNEEYYENNLILHWDTPHIQRYHSLKNKDKLLVGPQIWPFAPDFHELKEYTSVLVPSRWCEESYEKFFPGTKTSIWPVAIYAPEVSGTPTTDCLIYHKNRSNEDLAYVKQLLSDRRLTYTQLQYGSYSQDDFRQALSSVRFCIIIDNTESQGIAIGEMMAAGKPLFVWDQPVWDHLGEQYKIDATTVPYWDDMCGEKTTERSELSNLFDKFLSKRTSYTPAEYIDRELSPEKTIKTLLDLYV
;
A
#
# COMPACT_ATOMS: atom_id res chain seq x y z
N MET A 1 5.45 -25.18 2.51
CA MET A 1 4.72 -24.83 1.28
C MET A 1 3.47 -24.05 1.66
N ILE A 2 3.13 -22.99 0.92
CA ILE A 2 1.93 -22.16 1.10
C ILE A 2 1.03 -22.36 -0.12
N ASN A 3 -0.28 -22.49 0.08
CA ASN A 3 -1.23 -22.50 -1.00
C ASN A 3 -1.96 -21.14 -1.06
N ILE A 4 -1.87 -20.46 -2.18
CA ILE A 4 -2.44 -19.13 -2.39
C ILE A 4 -3.71 -19.27 -3.23
N PHE A 5 -4.80 -18.69 -2.73
CA PHE A 5 -6.06 -18.62 -3.48
C PHE A 5 -6.35 -17.20 -3.92
N TYR A 6 -6.62 -17.01 -5.19
CA TYR A 6 -7.15 -15.77 -5.76
C TYR A 6 -7.96 -16.05 -7.02
N ARG A 7 -8.82 -15.11 -7.40
CA ARG A 7 -9.63 -15.24 -8.62
C ARG A 7 -8.86 -14.75 -9.83
N ASP A 8 -8.98 -15.44 -10.96
CA ASP A 8 -8.41 -15.03 -12.25
C ASP A 8 -8.85 -13.62 -12.68
N GLY A 9 -10.05 -13.19 -12.28
CA GLY A 9 -10.53 -11.83 -12.51
C GLY A 9 -9.66 -10.73 -11.89
N HIS A 10 -8.89 -11.04 -10.83
CA HIS A 10 -7.94 -10.10 -10.24
C HIS A 10 -6.72 -9.84 -11.12
N LEU A 11 -6.42 -10.73 -12.07
CA LEU A 11 -5.30 -10.62 -13.01
C LEU A 11 -5.71 -10.03 -14.36
N GLN A 12 -6.98 -9.67 -14.53
CA GLN A 12 -7.49 -9.16 -15.81
C GLN A 12 -7.62 -7.63 -15.80
N GLY A 13 -7.31 -7.04 -16.94
CA GLY A 13 -7.50 -5.63 -17.17
C GLY A 13 -6.30 -4.76 -16.78
N ARG A 14 -6.61 -3.56 -16.28
CA ARG A 14 -5.59 -2.58 -15.90
C ARG A 14 -4.96 -2.95 -14.56
N MET A 15 -3.65 -2.68 -14.42
CA MET A 15 -2.93 -2.85 -13.16
C MET A 15 -3.67 -2.18 -12.00
N SER A 16 -3.95 -2.95 -10.97
CA SER A 16 -4.70 -2.55 -9.78
C SER A 16 -3.94 -2.93 -8.51
N GLY A 17 -4.36 -2.38 -7.36
CA GLY A 17 -3.81 -2.78 -6.06
C GLY A 17 -3.84 -4.28 -5.83
N PRO A 18 -4.98 -4.97 -6.04
CA PRO A 18 -5.06 -6.43 -5.95
C PRO A 18 -4.06 -7.18 -6.84
N MET A 19 -3.88 -6.77 -8.09
CA MET A 19 -2.88 -7.39 -8.98
C MET A 19 -1.46 -7.22 -8.42
N LYS A 20 -1.13 -6.02 -7.95
CA LYS A 20 0.19 -5.75 -7.34
C LYS A 20 0.43 -6.58 -6.08
N VAL A 21 -0.60 -6.83 -5.28
CA VAL A 21 -0.50 -7.72 -4.13
C VAL A 21 -0.12 -9.14 -4.57
N ILE A 22 -0.78 -9.67 -5.59
CA ILE A 22 -0.51 -11.01 -6.14
C ILE A 22 0.92 -11.07 -6.69
N GLU A 23 1.26 -10.15 -7.61
CA GLU A 23 2.59 -10.11 -8.25
C GLU A 23 3.73 -10.01 -7.21
N ASN A 24 3.60 -9.09 -6.26
CA ASN A 24 4.64 -8.87 -5.25
C ASN A 24 4.77 -10.06 -4.30
N LEU A 25 3.66 -10.71 -3.94
CA LEU A 25 3.69 -11.91 -3.11
C LEU A 25 4.37 -13.08 -3.82
N GLU A 26 3.94 -13.43 -5.03
CA GLU A 26 4.52 -14.54 -5.79
C GLU A 26 6.01 -14.32 -6.05
N ARG A 27 6.39 -13.10 -6.41
CA ARG A 27 7.79 -12.72 -6.56
C ARG A 27 8.56 -12.87 -5.26
N SER A 28 8.02 -12.41 -4.14
CA SER A 28 8.68 -12.49 -2.84
C SER A 28 8.86 -13.93 -2.37
N LEU A 29 7.87 -14.80 -2.58
CA LEU A 29 7.98 -16.23 -2.26
C LEU A 29 9.09 -16.89 -3.08
N THR A 30 9.16 -16.55 -4.38
CA THR A 30 10.20 -17.04 -5.29
C THR A 30 11.59 -16.57 -4.85
N ASP A 31 11.74 -15.25 -4.60
CA ASP A 31 13.01 -14.64 -4.20
C ASP A 31 13.51 -15.19 -2.85
N CYS A 32 12.60 -15.51 -1.93
CA CYS A 32 12.91 -16.11 -0.63
C CYS A 32 13.03 -17.65 -0.66
N GLY A 33 12.87 -18.29 -1.81
CA GLY A 33 12.95 -19.75 -1.93
C GLY A 33 11.84 -20.52 -1.20
N VAL A 34 10.67 -19.88 -1.01
CA VAL A 34 9.52 -20.50 -0.35
C VAL A 34 8.65 -21.19 -1.40
N GLU A 35 8.47 -22.50 -1.25
CA GLU A 35 7.57 -23.25 -2.12
C GLU A 35 6.12 -22.82 -1.93
N TYR A 36 5.42 -22.57 -3.03
CA TYR A 36 4.00 -22.25 -3.03
C TYR A 36 3.27 -22.91 -4.21
N SER A 37 1.96 -22.98 -4.09
CA SER A 37 1.04 -23.39 -5.15
C SER A 37 -0.10 -22.36 -5.26
N VAL A 38 -0.80 -22.38 -6.37
CA VAL A 38 -1.89 -21.45 -6.64
C VAL A 38 -3.16 -22.22 -6.95
N ASN A 39 -4.24 -21.90 -6.20
CA ASN A 39 -5.57 -22.49 -6.39
C ASN A 39 -5.63 -24.02 -6.33
N GLU A 40 -4.66 -24.67 -5.67
CA GLU A 40 -4.64 -26.11 -5.47
C GLU A 40 -5.54 -26.55 -4.30
N GLU A 41 -5.84 -27.83 -4.23
CA GLU A 41 -6.66 -28.36 -3.15
C GLU A 41 -5.83 -28.69 -1.89
N TYR A 42 -6.08 -27.97 -0.80
CA TYR A 42 -5.90 -28.35 0.62
C TYR A 42 -4.50 -28.71 1.10
N TYR A 43 -3.62 -27.72 1.18
CA TYR A 43 -2.36 -27.82 1.93
C TYR A 43 -2.53 -27.35 3.40
N GLU A 44 -1.52 -27.57 4.21
CA GLU A 44 -1.53 -27.19 5.64
C GLU A 44 -1.63 -25.68 5.85
N ASN A 45 -0.95 -24.87 5.03
CA ASN A 45 -0.91 -23.42 5.12
C ASN A 45 -1.62 -22.80 3.93
N ASN A 46 -2.72 -22.12 4.18
CA ASN A 46 -3.54 -21.53 3.13
C ASN A 46 -3.67 -20.01 3.31
N LEU A 47 -3.50 -19.27 2.22
CA LEU A 47 -3.68 -17.84 2.12
C LEU A 47 -4.72 -17.52 1.06
N ILE A 48 -5.86 -16.99 1.46
CA ILE A 48 -6.87 -16.47 0.53
C ILE A 48 -6.61 -14.98 0.36
N LEU A 49 -6.16 -14.57 -0.82
CA LEU A 49 -5.95 -13.17 -1.12
C LEU A 49 -7.30 -12.49 -1.33
N HIS A 50 -7.48 -11.39 -0.63
CA HIS A 50 -8.74 -10.68 -0.55
C HIS A 50 -9.85 -11.51 0.13
N TRP A 51 -11.04 -10.89 0.32
CA TRP A 51 -12.16 -11.60 0.90
C TRP A 51 -12.89 -12.42 -0.17
N ASP A 52 -12.72 -13.73 -0.14
CA ASP A 52 -13.39 -14.65 -1.05
C ASP A 52 -14.27 -15.64 -0.28
N THR A 53 -15.53 -15.30 -0.09
CA THR A 53 -16.49 -16.09 0.68
C THR A 53 -16.59 -17.56 0.26
N PRO A 54 -16.74 -17.91 -1.04
CA PRO A 54 -16.77 -19.31 -1.45
C PRO A 54 -15.55 -20.12 -1.02
N HIS A 55 -14.34 -19.57 -1.18
CA HIS A 55 -13.11 -20.24 -0.73
C HIS A 55 -13.06 -20.35 0.79
N ILE A 56 -13.42 -19.29 1.51
CA ILE A 56 -13.44 -19.28 2.97
C ILE A 56 -14.43 -20.33 3.50
N GLN A 57 -15.66 -20.38 2.98
CA GLN A 57 -16.68 -21.36 3.38
C GLN A 57 -16.25 -22.79 3.07
N ARG A 58 -15.68 -23.03 1.89
CA ARG A 58 -15.16 -24.33 1.51
C ARG A 58 -14.05 -24.79 2.46
N TYR A 59 -13.15 -23.90 2.84
CA TYR A 59 -12.08 -24.21 3.79
C TYR A 59 -12.63 -24.56 5.18
N HIS A 60 -13.67 -23.87 5.64
CA HIS A 60 -14.28 -24.15 6.94
C HIS A 60 -14.95 -25.53 7.03
N SER A 61 -15.34 -26.10 5.91
CA SER A 61 -15.84 -27.49 5.89
C SER A 61 -14.72 -28.52 6.13
N LEU A 62 -13.47 -28.10 6.08
CA LEU A 62 -12.30 -28.92 6.28
C LEU A 62 -11.73 -28.83 7.70
N LYS A 63 -10.88 -29.77 8.08
CA LYS A 63 -10.46 -29.96 9.47
C LYS A 63 -9.41 -28.97 10.02
N ASN A 64 -8.76 -28.15 9.20
CA ASN A 64 -7.59 -27.33 9.60
C ASN A 64 -7.89 -25.82 9.59
N LYS A 65 -8.90 -25.38 10.35
CA LYS A 65 -9.34 -23.98 10.43
C LYS A 65 -8.25 -23.01 10.89
N ASP A 66 -7.32 -23.46 11.72
CA ASP A 66 -6.29 -22.63 12.36
C ASP A 66 -5.17 -22.19 11.41
N LYS A 67 -5.10 -22.79 10.22
CA LYS A 67 -4.08 -22.53 9.20
C LYS A 67 -4.61 -21.74 8.00
N LEU A 68 -5.75 -21.07 8.15
CA LEU A 68 -6.30 -20.18 7.14
C LEU A 68 -6.01 -18.73 7.47
N LEU A 69 -5.31 -18.05 6.57
CA LEU A 69 -5.13 -16.60 6.56
C LEU A 69 -5.93 -15.99 5.41
N VAL A 70 -6.56 -14.86 5.64
CA VAL A 70 -7.36 -14.15 4.64
C VAL A 70 -6.93 -12.70 4.55
N GLY A 71 -6.51 -12.24 3.40
CA GLY A 71 -6.10 -10.85 3.19
C GLY A 71 -4.94 -10.69 2.20
N PRO A 72 -4.39 -9.47 2.11
CA PRO A 72 -4.68 -8.31 2.95
C PRO A 72 -6.04 -7.68 2.68
N GLN A 73 -6.78 -7.33 3.72
CA GLN A 73 -8.11 -6.75 3.66
C GLN A 73 -8.16 -5.33 4.19
N ILE A 74 -8.84 -4.46 3.45
CA ILE A 74 -9.13 -3.09 3.89
C ILE A 74 -10.58 -3.01 4.41
N TRP A 75 -11.46 -3.82 3.83
CA TRP A 75 -12.90 -3.71 4.00
C TRP A 75 -13.43 -4.76 4.99
N PRO A 76 -13.81 -4.36 6.20
CA PRO A 76 -14.44 -5.27 7.15
C PRO A 76 -15.94 -5.49 6.85
N PHE A 77 -16.43 -5.11 5.67
CA PHE A 77 -17.85 -5.00 5.37
C PHE A 77 -18.35 -6.03 4.35
N ALA A 78 -17.60 -7.11 4.12
CA ALA A 78 -18.13 -8.21 3.34
C ALA A 78 -19.41 -8.74 4.02
N PRO A 79 -20.48 -9.04 3.27
CA PRO A 79 -21.77 -9.47 3.85
C PRO A 79 -21.65 -10.63 4.83
N ASP A 80 -20.73 -11.57 4.58
CA ASP A 80 -20.54 -12.78 5.37
C ASP A 80 -19.47 -12.63 6.45
N PHE A 81 -18.93 -11.43 6.64
CA PHE A 81 -17.82 -11.20 7.57
C PHE A 81 -18.17 -11.61 9.00
N HIS A 82 -19.37 -11.26 9.47
CA HIS A 82 -19.80 -11.58 10.82
C HIS A 82 -19.96 -13.08 11.08
N GLU A 83 -20.28 -13.85 10.05
CA GLU A 83 -20.42 -15.31 10.17
C GLU A 83 -19.07 -16.02 10.19
N LEU A 84 -18.09 -15.48 9.47
CA LEU A 84 -16.82 -16.14 9.25
C LEU A 84 -15.69 -15.64 10.14
N LYS A 85 -15.83 -14.49 10.78
CA LYS A 85 -14.76 -13.85 11.58
C LYS A 85 -14.20 -14.70 12.73
N GLU A 86 -15.01 -15.60 13.29
CA GLU A 86 -14.58 -16.47 14.41
C GLU A 86 -13.60 -17.57 13.96
N TYR A 87 -13.55 -17.83 12.69
CA TYR A 87 -12.83 -18.95 12.10
C TYR A 87 -11.61 -18.55 11.28
N THR A 88 -11.46 -17.25 10.98
CA THR A 88 -10.40 -16.76 10.11
C THR A 88 -9.46 -15.84 10.85
N SER A 89 -8.18 -15.88 10.49
CA SER A 89 -7.25 -14.81 10.80
C SER A 89 -7.23 -13.84 9.62
N VAL A 90 -7.64 -12.61 9.84
CA VAL A 90 -7.71 -11.57 8.83
C VAL A 90 -6.38 -10.81 8.78
N LEU A 91 -5.71 -10.86 7.64
CA LEU A 91 -4.52 -10.05 7.40
C LEU A 91 -4.96 -8.66 6.95
N VAL A 92 -4.34 -7.64 7.52
CA VAL A 92 -4.58 -6.24 7.18
C VAL A 92 -3.28 -5.57 6.74
N PRO A 93 -3.30 -4.67 5.77
CA PRO A 93 -2.07 -4.15 5.18
C PRO A 93 -1.35 -3.12 6.05
N SER A 94 -1.98 -2.56 7.09
CA SER A 94 -1.36 -1.54 7.94
C SER A 94 -2.07 -1.38 9.29
N ARG A 95 -1.44 -0.61 10.18
CA ARG A 95 -1.90 -0.38 11.55
C ARG A 95 -3.29 0.25 11.61
N TRP A 96 -3.55 1.32 10.84
CA TRP A 96 -4.86 1.95 10.86
C TRP A 96 -5.98 1.02 10.33
N CYS A 97 -5.65 0.11 9.41
CA CYS A 97 -6.59 -0.92 8.98
C CYS A 97 -6.90 -1.91 10.12
N GLU A 98 -5.90 -2.32 10.91
CA GLU A 98 -6.11 -3.15 12.09
C GLU A 98 -7.01 -2.45 13.12
N GLU A 99 -6.74 -1.19 13.43
CA GLU A 99 -7.55 -0.37 14.35
C GLU A 99 -9.01 -0.22 13.86
N SER A 100 -9.24 -0.21 12.54
CA SER A 100 -10.60 -0.20 11.99
C SER A 100 -11.35 -1.49 12.31
N TYR A 101 -10.69 -2.64 12.28
CA TYR A 101 -11.29 -3.92 12.68
C TYR A 101 -11.54 -3.96 14.19
N GLU A 102 -10.59 -3.52 15.00
CA GLU A 102 -10.78 -3.45 16.45
C GLU A 102 -12.00 -2.59 16.82
N LYS A 103 -12.17 -1.45 16.14
CA LYS A 103 -13.25 -0.51 16.38
C LYS A 103 -14.62 -1.02 15.91
N PHE A 104 -14.71 -1.56 14.69
CA PHE A 104 -15.99 -1.87 14.06
C PHE A 104 -16.38 -3.35 14.18
N PHE A 105 -15.41 -4.22 14.38
CA PHE A 105 -15.60 -5.68 14.47
C PHE A 105 -14.80 -6.26 15.64
N PRO A 106 -15.08 -5.81 16.88
CA PRO A 106 -14.33 -6.27 18.04
C PRO A 106 -14.38 -7.81 18.16
N GLY A 107 -13.25 -8.38 18.53
CA GLY A 107 -13.06 -9.82 18.64
C GLY A 107 -12.67 -10.51 17.33
N THR A 108 -12.52 -9.78 16.22
CA THR A 108 -11.90 -10.32 15.00
C THR A 108 -10.41 -10.52 15.22
N LYS A 109 -9.89 -11.70 14.90
CA LYS A 109 -8.46 -11.96 14.91
C LYS A 109 -7.81 -11.31 13.71
N THR A 110 -6.99 -10.29 13.92
CA THR A 110 -6.27 -9.57 12.87
C THR A 110 -4.76 -9.70 13.04
N SER A 111 -4.03 -9.53 11.96
CA SER A 111 -2.57 -9.42 11.96
C SER A 111 -2.13 -8.49 10.84
N ILE A 112 -1.19 -7.59 11.13
CA ILE A 112 -0.65 -6.69 10.12
C ILE A 112 0.31 -7.48 9.23
N TRP A 113 -0.01 -7.50 7.95
CA TRP A 113 0.84 -8.10 6.93
C TRP A 113 0.76 -7.31 5.62
N PRO A 114 1.75 -6.45 5.32
CA PRO A 114 1.91 -5.83 4.03
C PRO A 114 2.59 -6.80 3.05
N VAL A 115 2.34 -6.64 1.75
CA VAL A 115 3.20 -7.27 0.75
C VAL A 115 4.49 -6.48 0.57
N ALA A 116 5.54 -7.15 0.12
CA ALA A 116 6.82 -6.50 -0.18
C ALA A 116 6.68 -5.41 -1.24
N ILE A 117 7.56 -4.44 -1.18
CA ILE A 117 7.66 -3.37 -2.17
C ILE A 117 8.95 -3.56 -2.96
N TYR A 118 8.82 -3.56 -4.26
CA TYR A 118 9.94 -3.62 -5.20
C TYR A 118 10.20 -2.27 -5.84
N ALA A 119 11.46 -1.91 -5.94
CA ALA A 119 11.84 -0.72 -6.70
C ALA A 119 11.50 -0.92 -8.18
N PRO A 120 10.75 0.00 -8.82
CA PRO A 120 10.63 -0.01 -10.26
C PRO A 120 11.99 0.31 -10.90
N GLU A 121 12.20 -0.24 -12.09
CA GLU A 121 13.39 0.11 -12.87
C GLU A 121 13.35 1.60 -13.27
N VAL A 122 14.26 2.37 -12.70
CA VAL A 122 14.44 3.78 -13.03
C VAL A 122 15.84 3.98 -13.60
N SER A 123 15.94 4.71 -14.70
CA SER A 123 17.21 4.94 -15.39
C SER A 123 17.28 6.36 -15.95
N GLY A 124 18.51 6.86 -16.12
CA GLY A 124 18.76 8.18 -16.68
C GLY A 124 18.91 9.28 -15.63
N THR A 125 19.13 10.50 -16.12
CA THR A 125 19.29 11.70 -15.27
C THR A 125 17.97 12.44 -15.18
N PRO A 126 17.51 12.82 -13.97
CA PRO A 126 16.30 13.61 -13.81
C PRO A 126 16.35 14.93 -14.60
N THR A 127 15.32 15.17 -15.41
CA THR A 127 15.14 16.37 -16.24
C THR A 127 14.08 17.32 -15.67
N THR A 128 13.30 16.84 -14.71
CA THR A 128 12.19 17.55 -14.06
C THR A 128 12.40 17.52 -12.55
N ASP A 129 11.91 18.53 -11.83
CA ASP A 129 12.13 18.59 -10.39
C ASP A 129 11.29 17.57 -9.64
N CYS A 130 9.98 17.49 -9.91
CA CYS A 130 9.13 16.57 -9.17
C CYS A 130 8.03 15.90 -10.00
N LEU A 131 7.53 14.79 -9.43
CA LEU A 131 6.29 14.14 -9.82
C LEU A 131 5.18 14.57 -8.85
N ILE A 132 4.07 15.09 -9.36
CA ILE A 132 2.82 15.18 -8.60
C ILE A 132 2.03 13.89 -8.81
N TYR A 133 1.84 13.13 -7.74
CA TYR A 133 0.94 11.99 -7.74
C TYR A 133 -0.40 12.39 -7.13
N HIS A 134 -1.44 12.49 -7.97
CA HIS A 134 -2.76 12.96 -7.58
C HIS A 134 -3.78 11.83 -7.63
N LYS A 135 -4.41 11.55 -6.48
CA LYS A 135 -5.42 10.50 -6.36
C LYS A 135 -6.46 10.88 -5.30
N ASN A 136 -7.75 10.79 -5.65
CA ASN A 136 -8.88 10.94 -4.72
C ASN A 136 -8.86 12.23 -3.84
N ARG A 137 -8.23 13.30 -4.31
CA ARG A 137 -8.22 14.62 -3.67
C ARG A 137 -8.81 15.67 -4.61
N SER A 138 -9.17 16.83 -4.07
CA SER A 138 -9.81 17.90 -4.81
C SER A 138 -8.88 18.53 -5.86
N ASN A 139 -9.46 19.08 -6.91
CA ASN A 139 -8.72 19.89 -7.87
C ASN A 139 -8.22 21.21 -7.25
N GLU A 140 -8.84 21.69 -6.18
CA GLU A 140 -8.35 22.84 -5.42
C GLU A 140 -7.03 22.53 -4.71
N ASP A 141 -6.91 21.36 -4.09
CA ASP A 141 -5.67 20.91 -3.47
C ASP A 141 -4.55 20.78 -4.51
N LEU A 142 -4.87 20.20 -5.67
CA LEU A 142 -3.93 20.11 -6.79
C LEU A 142 -3.50 21.49 -7.28
N ALA A 143 -4.44 22.43 -7.44
CA ALA A 143 -4.13 23.79 -7.87
C ALA A 143 -3.23 24.52 -6.86
N TYR A 144 -3.47 24.33 -5.57
CA TYR A 144 -2.63 24.88 -4.51
C TYR A 144 -1.18 24.36 -4.58
N VAL A 145 -1.00 23.06 -4.74
CA VAL A 145 0.35 22.47 -4.88
C VAL A 145 1.04 22.97 -6.16
N LYS A 146 0.32 23.10 -7.28
CA LYS A 146 0.88 23.68 -8.52
C LYS A 146 1.33 25.14 -8.31
N GLN A 147 0.59 25.91 -7.52
CA GLN A 147 0.99 27.27 -7.16
C GLN A 147 2.26 27.30 -6.31
N LEU A 148 2.38 26.39 -5.30
CA LEU A 148 3.61 26.25 -4.50
C LEU A 148 4.84 25.97 -5.36
N LEU A 149 4.70 25.15 -6.40
CA LEU A 149 5.78 24.86 -7.34
C LEU A 149 6.11 26.04 -8.23
N SER A 150 5.08 26.72 -8.76
CA SER A 150 5.23 27.91 -9.61
C SER A 150 5.97 29.04 -8.89
N ASP A 151 5.62 29.30 -7.62
CA ASP A 151 6.24 30.34 -6.80
C ASP A 151 7.75 30.09 -6.59
N ARG A 152 8.18 28.82 -6.67
CA ARG A 152 9.58 28.37 -6.54
C ARG A 152 10.25 28.04 -7.88
N ARG A 153 9.56 28.29 -8.99
CA ARG A 153 10.03 28.01 -10.37
C ARG A 153 10.46 26.54 -10.56
N LEU A 154 9.79 25.63 -9.88
CA LEU A 154 10.03 24.19 -10.00
C LEU A 154 9.21 23.59 -11.15
N THR A 155 9.85 22.72 -11.89
CA THR A 155 9.23 21.95 -12.98
C THR A 155 8.59 20.67 -12.44
N TYR A 156 7.47 20.23 -13.04
CA TYR A 156 6.82 19.01 -12.61
C TYR A 156 6.23 18.21 -13.78
N THR A 157 6.11 16.91 -13.57
CA THR A 157 5.20 16.04 -14.31
C THR A 157 4.06 15.63 -13.37
N GLN A 158 2.92 15.22 -13.92
CA GLN A 158 1.75 14.82 -13.12
C GLN A 158 1.26 13.46 -13.56
N LEU A 159 1.01 12.58 -12.59
CA LEU A 159 0.24 11.36 -12.78
C LEU A 159 -1.08 11.45 -12.03
N GLN A 160 -2.17 11.23 -12.77
CA GLN A 160 -3.50 11.10 -12.21
C GLN A 160 -3.81 9.61 -12.06
N TYR A 161 -4.13 9.19 -10.83
CA TYR A 161 -4.53 7.82 -10.57
C TYR A 161 -5.65 7.38 -11.53
N GLY A 162 -5.47 6.20 -12.05
CA GLY A 162 -6.44 5.70 -13.01
C GLY A 162 -6.17 6.10 -14.47
N SER A 163 -5.17 6.95 -14.81
CA SER A 163 -4.94 7.49 -16.16
C SER A 163 -3.53 7.26 -16.70
N TYR A 164 -2.75 6.35 -16.12
CA TYR A 164 -1.39 6.03 -16.54
C TYR A 164 -1.14 4.51 -16.57
N SER A 165 -0.18 4.09 -17.37
CA SER A 165 0.34 2.72 -17.40
C SER A 165 1.54 2.56 -16.44
N GLN A 166 1.99 1.32 -16.22
CA GLN A 166 3.21 1.06 -15.46
C GLN A 166 4.45 1.66 -16.14
N ASP A 167 4.46 1.71 -17.47
CA ASP A 167 5.56 2.34 -18.21
C ASP A 167 5.57 3.85 -18.01
N ASP A 168 4.40 4.51 -18.05
CA ASP A 168 4.28 5.94 -17.74
C ASP A 168 4.77 6.23 -16.33
N PHE A 169 4.45 5.36 -15.36
CA PHE A 169 4.89 5.50 -13.97
C PHE A 169 6.42 5.39 -13.86
N ARG A 170 7.03 4.36 -14.48
CA ARG A 170 8.49 4.19 -14.51
C ARG A 170 9.20 5.36 -15.19
N GLN A 171 8.67 5.82 -16.32
CA GLN A 171 9.21 6.95 -17.05
C GLN A 171 9.13 8.24 -16.22
N ALA A 172 7.99 8.50 -15.57
CA ALA A 172 7.83 9.65 -14.68
C ALA A 172 8.84 9.61 -13.54
N LEU A 173 8.97 8.47 -12.84
CA LEU A 173 9.96 8.32 -11.77
C LEU A 173 11.40 8.48 -12.23
N SER A 174 11.73 8.00 -13.44
CA SER A 174 13.08 8.17 -14.02
C SER A 174 13.41 9.64 -14.27
N SER A 175 12.40 10.46 -14.57
CA SER A 175 12.58 11.86 -14.96
C SER A 175 12.66 12.85 -13.79
N VAL A 176 12.32 12.44 -12.55
CA VAL A 176 12.15 13.36 -11.40
C VAL A 176 13.14 13.12 -10.27
N ARG A 177 13.35 14.17 -9.45
CA ARG A 177 14.22 14.13 -8.26
C ARG A 177 13.49 13.73 -7.00
N PHE A 178 12.20 14.08 -6.87
CA PHE A 178 11.34 13.80 -5.71
C PHE A 178 9.89 13.69 -6.13
N CYS A 179 9.02 13.24 -5.20
CA CYS A 179 7.59 13.15 -5.45
C CYS A 179 6.79 13.99 -4.46
N ILE A 180 5.65 14.52 -4.91
CA ILE A 180 4.64 15.16 -4.09
C ILE A 180 3.39 14.31 -4.13
N ILE A 181 2.91 13.92 -2.95
CA ILE A 181 1.74 13.06 -2.80
C ILE A 181 0.53 13.90 -2.39
N ILE A 182 -0.49 13.87 -3.23
CA ILE A 182 -1.80 14.48 -2.99
C ILE A 182 -2.84 13.38 -3.16
N ASP A 183 -3.01 12.59 -2.11
CA ASP A 183 -3.91 11.46 -2.10
C ASP A 183 -4.83 11.51 -0.89
N ASN A 184 -5.87 10.68 -0.91
CA ASN A 184 -6.64 10.35 0.28
C ASN A 184 -5.87 9.33 1.13
N THR A 185 -6.52 8.63 2.03
CA THR A 185 -5.89 7.59 2.85
C THR A 185 -5.56 6.35 2.02
N GLU A 186 -4.44 5.72 2.32
CA GLU A 186 -3.98 4.49 1.69
C GLU A 186 -3.90 3.34 2.69
N SER A 187 -4.29 2.16 2.30
CA SER A 187 -4.22 0.97 3.16
C SER A 187 -2.80 0.43 3.31
N GLN A 188 -2.06 0.31 2.22
CA GLN A 188 -0.63 0.02 2.18
C GLN A 188 0.14 1.11 1.41
N GLY A 189 -0.44 1.65 0.34
CA GLY A 189 0.21 2.66 -0.50
C GLY A 189 1.31 2.06 -1.38
N ILE A 190 1.01 0.98 -2.12
CA ILE A 190 2.03 0.26 -2.93
C ILE A 190 2.75 1.21 -3.90
N ALA A 191 2.02 2.05 -4.66
CA ALA A 191 2.65 2.99 -5.58
C ALA A 191 3.55 4.03 -4.86
N ILE A 192 3.15 4.46 -3.66
CA ILE A 192 3.96 5.35 -2.81
C ILE A 192 5.22 4.63 -2.34
N GLY A 193 5.09 3.37 -1.91
CA GLY A 193 6.22 2.52 -1.57
C GLY A 193 7.19 2.30 -2.74
N GLU A 194 6.66 2.10 -3.96
CA GLU A 194 7.47 1.99 -5.18
C GLU A 194 8.27 3.29 -5.47
N MET A 195 7.68 4.47 -5.23
CA MET A 195 8.40 5.76 -5.31
C MET A 195 9.55 5.83 -4.30
N MET A 196 9.27 5.44 -3.05
CA MET A 196 10.30 5.39 -2.00
C MET A 196 11.39 4.38 -2.31
N ALA A 197 11.05 3.18 -2.77
CA ALA A 197 12.00 2.15 -3.19
C ALA A 197 12.88 2.61 -4.35
N ALA A 198 12.35 3.47 -5.25
CA ALA A 198 13.13 4.14 -6.31
C ALA A 198 14.02 5.28 -5.79
N GLY A 199 14.15 5.44 -4.48
CA GLY A 199 14.97 6.48 -3.84
C GLY A 199 14.42 7.90 -3.99
N LYS A 200 13.10 8.06 -4.22
CA LYS A 200 12.49 9.38 -4.36
C LYS A 200 11.98 9.89 -3.00
N PRO A 201 12.58 10.96 -2.44
CA PRO A 201 12.03 11.62 -1.26
C PRO A 201 10.62 12.11 -1.51
N LEU A 202 9.77 12.05 -0.47
CA LEU A 202 8.38 12.42 -0.59
C LEU A 202 8.05 13.69 0.19
N PHE A 203 7.29 14.56 -0.45
CA PHE A 203 6.56 15.62 0.24
C PHE A 203 5.07 15.25 0.23
N VAL A 204 4.46 15.10 1.40
CA VAL A 204 3.12 14.53 1.53
C VAL A 204 2.15 15.52 2.16
N TRP A 205 1.07 15.82 1.44
CA TRP A 205 -0.09 16.43 2.07
C TRP A 205 -1.01 15.32 2.59
N ASP A 206 -0.81 14.93 3.84
CA ASP A 206 -1.42 13.78 4.48
C ASP A 206 -2.92 13.97 4.73
N GLN A 207 -3.67 12.89 4.66
CA GLN A 207 -5.09 12.83 5.00
C GLN A 207 -5.26 12.02 6.30
N PRO A 208 -5.64 12.67 7.44
CA PRO A 208 -5.58 12.01 8.73
C PRO A 208 -6.82 11.17 9.06
N VAL A 209 -7.85 11.18 8.20
CA VAL A 209 -9.13 10.51 8.49
C VAL A 209 -9.62 9.72 7.31
N TRP A 210 -9.95 8.46 7.53
CA TRP A 210 -10.72 7.65 6.59
C TRP A 210 -12.20 7.79 6.92
N ASP A 211 -12.99 8.29 5.96
CA ASP A 211 -14.42 8.59 6.10
C ASP A 211 -15.26 8.09 4.89
N HIS A 212 -14.69 7.19 4.10
CA HIS A 212 -15.23 6.76 2.82
C HIS A 212 -16.65 6.17 2.89
N LEU A 213 -17.02 5.61 4.05
CA LEU A 213 -18.35 5.03 4.31
C LEU A 213 -19.27 5.92 5.15
N GLY A 214 -18.88 7.17 5.41
CA GLY A 214 -19.62 8.15 6.18
C GLY A 214 -19.20 8.25 7.65
N GLU A 215 -19.82 9.19 8.36
CA GLU A 215 -19.44 9.61 9.72
C GLU A 215 -19.33 8.46 10.73
N GLN A 216 -20.24 7.48 10.65
CA GLN A 216 -20.27 6.35 11.57
C GLN A 216 -19.07 5.41 11.45
N TYR A 217 -18.33 5.49 10.35
CA TYR A 217 -17.15 4.66 10.07
C TYR A 217 -15.85 5.46 10.04
N LYS A 218 -15.86 6.69 10.55
CA LYS A 218 -14.63 7.48 10.65
C LYS A 218 -13.60 6.83 11.56
N ILE A 219 -12.37 6.80 11.08
CA ILE A 219 -11.21 6.34 11.83
C ILE A 219 -9.97 7.15 11.44
N ASP A 220 -9.05 7.29 12.40
CA ASP A 220 -7.75 7.89 12.13
C ASP A 220 -6.98 7.01 11.13
N ALA A 221 -6.43 7.65 10.12
CA ALA A 221 -5.77 6.99 9.02
C ALA A 221 -4.64 7.87 8.47
N THR A 222 -4.03 7.50 7.36
CA THR A 222 -2.98 8.30 6.74
C THR A 222 -2.86 7.99 5.24
N THR A 223 -2.36 8.93 4.48
CA THR A 223 -1.95 8.73 3.08
C THR A 223 -0.72 7.83 2.98
N VAL A 224 0.13 7.82 4.02
CA VAL A 224 1.42 7.10 4.02
C VAL A 224 1.52 6.19 5.25
N PRO A 225 0.91 4.99 5.23
CA PRO A 225 0.87 4.08 6.37
C PRO A 225 2.24 3.52 6.78
N TYR A 226 3.21 3.55 5.88
CA TYR A 226 4.60 3.18 6.11
C TYR A 226 5.47 4.42 5.94
N TRP A 227 5.95 4.96 7.07
CA TRP A 227 6.63 6.26 7.10
C TRP A 227 7.53 6.44 8.31
N ASP A 228 8.68 7.07 8.09
CA ASP A 228 9.47 7.75 9.11
C ASP A 228 10.18 8.99 8.52
N ASP A 229 11.00 9.65 9.32
CA ASP A 229 11.70 10.89 8.91
C ASP A 229 12.75 10.68 7.78
N MET A 230 13.08 9.43 7.45
CA MET A 230 13.96 9.11 6.31
C MET A 230 13.24 9.27 4.97
N CYS A 231 11.90 9.28 4.96
CA CYS A 231 11.12 9.27 3.73
C CYS A 231 10.93 10.66 3.13
N GLY A 232 10.96 11.72 3.98
CA GLY A 232 10.67 13.08 3.54
C GLY A 232 9.98 13.91 4.61
N GLU A 233 9.03 14.77 4.20
CA GLU A 233 8.24 15.60 5.11
C GLU A 233 6.75 15.41 4.83
N LYS A 234 5.91 15.44 5.87
CA LYS A 234 4.46 15.38 5.74
C LYS A 234 3.74 16.30 6.73
N THR A 235 2.59 16.81 6.33
CA THR A 235 1.66 17.54 7.21
C THR A 235 0.22 17.34 6.75
N THR A 236 -0.71 17.41 7.69
CA THR A 236 -2.15 17.48 7.43
C THR A 236 -2.62 18.91 7.22
N GLU A 237 -1.85 19.90 7.70
CA GLU A 237 -2.22 21.29 7.80
C GLU A 237 -1.85 22.09 6.54
N ARG A 238 -2.87 22.57 5.81
CA ARG A 238 -2.67 23.41 4.63
C ARG A 238 -1.81 24.64 4.90
N SER A 239 -1.97 25.26 6.08
CA SER A 239 -1.22 26.46 6.48
C SER A 239 0.28 26.23 6.64
N GLU A 240 0.70 24.99 6.90
CA GLU A 240 2.09 24.63 7.09
C GLU A 240 2.81 24.21 5.80
N LEU A 241 2.05 23.86 4.76
CA LEU A 241 2.59 23.27 3.53
C LEU A 241 3.73 24.10 2.93
N SER A 242 3.57 25.43 2.85
CA SER A 242 4.60 26.27 2.22
C SER A 242 5.92 26.25 2.97
N ASN A 243 5.90 26.43 4.29
CA ASN A 243 7.10 26.44 5.12
C ASN A 243 7.76 25.06 5.19
N LEU A 244 6.94 24.01 5.32
CA LEU A 244 7.42 22.64 5.35
C LEU A 244 8.03 22.21 4.01
N PHE A 245 7.48 22.71 2.90
CA PHE A 245 8.04 22.45 1.58
C PHE A 245 9.43 23.09 1.39
N ASP A 246 9.64 24.29 1.91
CA ASP A 246 10.99 24.94 1.91
C ASP A 246 11.99 24.14 2.75
N LYS A 247 11.56 23.64 3.91
CA LYS A 247 12.36 22.73 4.74
C LYS A 247 12.70 21.46 3.96
N PHE A 248 11.70 20.82 3.33
CA PHE A 248 11.88 19.62 2.51
C PHE A 248 12.92 19.86 1.39
N LEU A 249 12.76 20.94 0.62
CA LEU A 249 13.67 21.26 -0.47
C LEU A 249 15.13 21.44 0.01
N SER A 250 15.32 22.04 1.17
CA SER A 250 16.66 22.25 1.75
C SER A 250 17.34 20.96 2.19
N LYS A 251 16.55 19.91 2.52
CA LYS A 251 17.03 18.62 3.02
C LYS A 251 16.84 17.47 2.03
N ARG A 252 16.29 17.70 0.84
CA ARG A 252 15.84 16.62 -0.06
C ARG A 252 16.90 15.58 -0.41
N THR A 253 18.18 15.94 -0.37
CA THR A 253 19.30 15.03 -0.67
C THR A 253 19.77 14.21 0.52
N SER A 254 19.25 14.47 1.71
CA SER A 254 19.58 13.73 2.94
C SER A 254 18.55 12.65 3.30
N TYR A 255 17.41 12.62 2.63
CA TYR A 255 16.44 11.55 2.84
C TYR A 255 16.86 10.26 2.15
N THR A 256 16.58 9.12 2.78
CA THR A 256 16.95 7.77 2.31
C THR A 256 15.74 6.83 2.31
N PRO A 257 14.66 7.17 1.55
CA PRO A 257 13.41 6.39 1.57
C PRO A 257 13.60 4.95 1.08
N ALA A 258 14.58 4.68 0.21
CA ALA A 258 14.87 3.32 -0.24
C ALA A 258 15.36 2.43 0.91
N GLU A 259 16.21 2.97 1.81
CA GLU A 259 16.67 2.26 3.00
C GLU A 259 15.52 1.96 3.96
N TYR A 260 14.55 2.89 4.06
CA TYR A 260 13.33 2.65 4.83
C TYR A 260 12.52 1.47 4.26
N ILE A 261 12.29 1.44 2.95
CA ILE A 261 11.56 0.34 2.30
C ILE A 261 12.29 -0.99 2.45
N ASP A 262 13.61 -1.01 2.27
CA ASP A 262 14.41 -2.21 2.46
C ASP A 262 14.31 -2.76 3.89
N ARG A 263 14.33 -1.87 4.87
CA ARG A 263 14.18 -2.23 6.29
C ARG A 263 12.78 -2.71 6.65
N GLU A 264 11.72 -2.08 6.11
CA GLU A 264 10.34 -2.30 6.58
C GLU A 264 9.51 -3.21 5.68
N LEU A 265 9.75 -3.19 4.37
CA LEU A 265 8.92 -3.83 3.37
C LEU A 265 9.73 -4.67 2.36
N SER A 266 10.90 -5.16 2.76
CA SER A 266 11.68 -6.09 1.94
C SER A 266 10.97 -7.45 1.78
N PRO A 267 11.26 -8.21 0.72
CA PRO A 267 10.75 -9.57 0.54
C PRO A 267 11.01 -10.47 1.75
N GLU A 268 12.22 -10.45 2.28
CA GLU A 268 12.63 -11.30 3.40
C GLU A 268 11.81 -11.01 4.66
N LYS A 269 11.60 -9.70 4.97
CA LYS A 269 10.83 -9.29 6.15
C LYS A 269 9.36 -9.66 6.00
N THR A 270 8.77 -9.36 4.86
CA THR A 270 7.32 -9.59 4.65
C THR A 270 6.99 -11.08 4.56
N ILE A 271 7.84 -11.89 3.92
CA ILE A 271 7.67 -13.34 3.86
C ILE A 271 7.91 -13.98 5.23
N LYS A 272 8.95 -13.55 5.96
CA LYS A 272 9.15 -14.02 7.34
C LYS A 272 7.92 -13.74 8.19
N THR A 273 7.38 -12.51 8.15
CA THR A 273 6.16 -12.16 8.88
C THR A 273 4.99 -13.07 8.50
N LEU A 274 4.79 -13.35 7.21
CA LEU A 274 3.74 -14.26 6.77
C LEU A 274 3.92 -15.68 7.31
N LEU A 275 5.14 -16.21 7.26
CA LEU A 275 5.44 -17.57 7.74
C LEU A 275 5.26 -17.70 9.25
N ASP A 276 5.66 -16.69 10.02
CA ASP A 276 5.50 -16.65 11.48
C ASP A 276 4.01 -16.69 11.91
N LEU A 277 3.06 -16.30 11.04
CA LEU A 277 1.62 -16.36 11.32
C LEU A 277 1.04 -17.78 11.20
N TYR A 278 1.76 -18.72 10.64
CA TYR A 278 1.35 -20.14 10.54
C TYR A 278 1.90 -21.02 11.68
N VAL A 279 2.75 -20.47 12.53
CA VAL A 279 3.34 -21.15 13.69
C VAL A 279 2.47 -20.97 14.92
#